data_25139f69b47089aa4c9395fd0d43e1ff
#
_entry.id   25139f69b47089aa4c9395fd0d43e1ff
#
_cell.length_a   1.000
_cell.length_b   1.000
_cell.length_c   1.000
_cell.angle_alpha   90.00
_cell.angle_beta   90.00
_cell.angle_gamma   90.00
#
_symmetry.space_group_name_H-M   'P 1'
#
loop_
_entity.id
_entity.type
_entity.pdbx_description
1 polymer ?
#
loop_
_entity_poly.entity_id
_entity_poly.type
_entity_poly.pdbx_seq_one_letter_code
_entity_poly.pdbx_strand_id
1 'polypeptide(L)'
;DWRSMAPISKHLKEVAISTNTRILAAAQINREGDNATWRPPQTKHLSQSDALGQDADVVITQKQYGQRAMVYSLEKNRHGSSGQLFFSRFFPNNGQFEEITKDEADLLRERYDDE
;
A
#
# COMPACT_ATOMS: atom_id res chain seq x y z
N ASP A 1 4.41 12.28 15.02
CA ASP A 1 5.35 11.17 15.00
C ASP A 1 4.64 9.85 15.32
N TRP A 2 5.38 8.78 15.40
CA TRP A 2 4.80 7.47 15.68
C TRP A 2 4.08 7.40 17.04
N ARG A 3 4.47 8.22 18.00
CA ARG A 3 3.85 8.23 19.33
C ARG A 3 2.43 8.78 19.29
N SER A 4 2.16 9.71 18.37
CA SER A 4 0.80 10.23 18.20
C SER A 4 -0.05 9.35 17.29
N MET A 5 0.56 8.44 16.51
CA MET A 5 -0.19 7.55 15.63
C MET A 5 -0.92 6.45 16.38
N ALA A 6 -0.36 5.95 17.48
CA ALA A 6 -0.97 4.86 18.21
C ALA A 6 -2.38 5.19 18.75
N PRO A 7 -2.58 6.32 19.43
CA PRO A 7 -3.93 6.67 19.88
C PRO A 7 -4.87 7.00 18.72
N ILE A 8 -4.38 7.59 17.63
CA ILE A 8 -5.20 7.89 16.47
C ILE A 8 -5.68 6.60 15.82
N SER A 9 -4.79 5.66 15.61
CA SER A 9 -5.11 4.37 14.99
C SER A 9 -6.15 3.61 15.82
N LYS A 10 -5.96 3.55 17.12
CA LYS A 10 -6.90 2.89 18.02
C LYS A 10 -8.27 3.56 17.98
N HIS A 11 -8.29 4.90 17.96
CA HIS A 11 -9.54 5.63 17.90
C HIS A 11 -10.29 5.38 16.60
N LEU A 12 -9.59 5.31 15.47
CA LEU A 12 -10.22 4.97 14.19
C LEU A 12 -10.87 3.59 14.25
N LYS A 13 -10.20 2.62 14.86
CA LYS A 13 -10.76 1.28 15.02
C LYS A 13 -12.02 1.31 15.88
N GLU A 14 -11.98 2.03 16.97
CA GLU A 14 -13.14 2.16 17.87
C GLU A 14 -14.33 2.82 17.16
N VAL A 15 -14.08 3.86 16.36
CA VAL A 15 -15.13 4.52 15.59
C VAL A 15 -15.73 3.57 14.57
N ALA A 16 -14.88 2.81 13.86
CA ALA A 16 -15.36 1.86 12.87
C ALA A 16 -16.27 0.81 13.50
N ILE A 17 -15.90 0.30 14.66
CA ILE A 17 -16.69 -0.69 15.38
C ILE A 17 -18.00 -0.09 15.90
N SER A 18 -17.91 1.05 16.58
CA SER A 18 -19.07 1.65 17.23
C SER A 18 -20.11 2.16 16.25
N THR A 19 -19.69 2.59 15.06
CA THR A 19 -20.60 3.09 14.01
C THR A 19 -20.95 2.05 12.96
N ASN A 20 -20.37 0.84 13.07
CA ASN A 20 -20.51 -0.22 12.07
C ASN A 20 -20.17 0.30 10.66
N THR A 21 -19.07 1.03 10.58
CA THR A 21 -18.61 1.69 9.35
C THR A 21 -17.23 1.16 8.97
N ARG A 22 -16.96 1.13 7.68
CA ARG A 22 -15.63 0.81 7.18
C ARG A 22 -14.82 2.08 7.04
N ILE A 23 -13.56 2.03 7.44
CA ILE A 23 -12.65 3.17 7.32
C ILE A 23 -11.45 2.76 6.49
N LEU A 24 -11.19 3.52 5.42
CA LEU A 24 -9.98 3.37 4.62
C LEU A 24 -9.08 4.54 4.96
N ALA A 25 -7.90 4.23 5.51
CA ALA A 25 -6.93 5.25 5.87
C ALA A 25 -5.67 5.09 5.02
N ALA A 26 -5.12 6.20 4.58
CA ALA A 26 -3.87 6.23 3.84
C ALA A 26 -2.79 6.85 4.72
N ALA A 27 -1.61 6.26 4.69
CA ALA A 27 -0.47 6.77 5.43
C ALA A 27 0.79 6.65 4.57
N GLN A 28 1.65 7.63 4.70
CA GLN A 28 2.92 7.60 4.01
C GLN A 28 3.96 6.89 4.87
N ILE A 29 4.74 6.03 4.24
CA ILE A 29 5.80 5.30 4.92
C ILE A 29 7.13 5.93 4.55
N ASN A 30 7.87 6.35 5.56
CA ASN A 30 9.22 6.84 5.36
C ASN A 30 10.18 5.67 5.59
N ARG A 31 10.89 5.26 4.53
CA ARG A 31 11.77 4.10 4.59
C ARG A 31 13.09 4.41 3.93
N GLU A 32 14.14 4.35 4.72
CA GLU A 32 15.50 4.45 4.22
C GLU A 32 15.92 3.12 3.59
N GLY A 33 16.64 3.19 2.49
CA GLY A 33 17.18 2.01 1.82
C GLY A 33 16.17 1.22 1.01
N ASP A 34 14.97 1.73 0.85
CA ASP A 34 13.88 1.04 0.20
C ASP A 34 14.03 0.96 -1.31
N ASN A 35 14.91 1.73 -1.88
CA ASN A 35 15.11 1.78 -3.33
C ASN A 35 15.82 0.55 -3.88
N ALA A 36 16.23 -0.37 -3.03
CA ALA A 36 16.94 -1.57 -3.44
C ALA A 36 16.04 -2.62 -4.09
N THR A 37 14.72 -2.49 -3.96
CA THR A 37 13.79 -3.48 -4.49
C THR A 37 12.59 -2.80 -5.15
N TRP A 38 12.03 -3.50 -6.15
CA TRP A 38 10.79 -3.04 -6.78
C TRP A 38 9.55 -3.39 -5.96
N ARG A 39 9.69 -4.27 -4.97
CA ARG A 39 8.56 -4.73 -4.17
C ARG A 39 8.07 -3.66 -3.21
N PRO A 40 6.76 -3.64 -2.92
CA PRO A 40 6.23 -2.69 -1.94
C PRO A 40 6.77 -2.98 -0.54
N PRO A 41 6.62 -2.02 0.39
CA PRO A 41 7.00 -2.23 1.77
C PRO A 41 6.34 -3.45 2.40
N GLN A 42 7.07 -4.13 3.27
CA GLN A 42 6.51 -5.19 4.09
C GLN A 42 6.12 -4.63 5.46
N THR A 43 5.21 -5.32 6.15
CA THR A 43 4.75 -4.87 7.47
C THR A 43 5.91 -4.68 8.45
N LYS A 44 6.95 -5.48 8.34
CA LYS A 44 8.14 -5.34 9.21
C LYS A 44 8.87 -4.01 9.02
N HIS A 45 8.59 -3.29 7.92
CA HIS A 45 9.20 -1.99 7.63
C HIS A 45 8.34 -0.83 8.12
N LEU A 46 7.24 -1.10 8.80
CA LEU A 46 6.28 -0.09 9.23
C LEU A 46 6.52 0.38 10.66
N SER A 47 7.78 0.39 11.13
CA SER A 47 8.09 0.64 12.53
C SER A 47 7.46 1.92 13.08
N GLN A 48 7.40 2.99 12.28
CA GLN A 48 6.78 4.25 12.69
C GLN A 48 5.26 4.25 12.57
N SER A 49 4.73 3.30 11.81
CA SER A 49 3.29 3.16 11.62
C SER A 49 2.81 1.79 12.07
N ASP A 50 3.56 1.15 12.97
CA ASP A 50 3.28 -0.19 13.42
C ASP A 50 1.89 -0.29 14.06
N ALA A 51 1.48 0.71 14.80
CA ALA A 51 0.15 0.74 15.41
C ALA A 51 -0.95 0.67 14.35
N LEU A 52 -0.78 1.38 13.22
CA LEU A 52 -1.74 1.31 12.12
C LEU A 52 -1.84 -0.11 11.58
N GLY A 53 -0.70 -0.77 11.40
CA GLY A 53 -0.68 -2.14 10.91
C GLY A 53 -1.27 -3.13 11.90
N GLN A 54 -1.09 -2.91 13.19
CA GLN A 54 -1.65 -3.77 14.21
C GLN A 54 -3.16 -3.64 14.33
N ASP A 55 -3.67 -2.42 14.24
CA ASP A 55 -5.10 -2.15 14.42
C ASP A 55 -5.93 -2.42 13.18
N ALA A 56 -5.35 -2.34 11.99
CA ALA A 56 -6.07 -2.53 10.75
C ALA A 56 -6.45 -4.00 10.53
N ASP A 57 -7.60 -4.23 9.92
CA ASP A 57 -8.02 -5.57 9.50
C ASP A 57 -7.35 -5.98 8.19
N VAL A 58 -7.07 -5.01 7.34
CA VAL A 58 -6.43 -5.21 6.03
C VAL A 58 -5.36 -4.15 5.88
N VAL A 59 -4.18 -4.56 5.46
CA VAL A 59 -3.07 -3.64 5.16
C VAL A 59 -2.59 -3.92 3.74
N ILE A 60 -2.63 -2.88 2.92
CA ILE A 60 -2.08 -2.94 1.56
C ILE A 60 -0.96 -1.91 1.49
N THR A 61 0.21 -2.33 1.08
CA THR A 61 1.31 -1.42 0.80
C THR A 61 1.44 -1.26 -0.70
N GLN A 62 1.96 -0.10 -1.12
CA GLN A 62 2.07 0.19 -2.53
C GLN A 62 3.37 0.91 -2.84
N LYS A 63 3.80 0.77 -4.07
CA LYS A 63 5.00 1.41 -4.57
C LYS A 63 4.84 1.62 -6.07
N GLN A 64 5.41 2.71 -6.58
CA GLN A 64 5.44 2.95 -8.01
C GLN A 64 6.35 1.93 -8.69
N TYR A 65 5.89 1.36 -9.79
CA TYR A 65 6.60 0.36 -10.57
C TYR A 65 6.90 0.94 -11.95
N GLY A 66 8.05 1.65 -12.05
CA GLY A 66 8.34 2.45 -13.23
C GLY A 66 7.46 3.69 -13.28
N GLN A 67 7.31 4.27 -14.46
CA GLN A 67 6.60 5.53 -14.63
C GLN A 67 5.08 5.37 -14.76
N ARG A 68 4.62 4.21 -15.22
CA ARG A 68 3.22 4.04 -15.64
C ARG A 68 2.54 2.84 -15.00
N ALA A 69 3.08 2.33 -13.91
CA ALA A 69 2.46 1.24 -13.18
C ALA A 69 2.67 1.39 -11.69
N MET A 70 1.83 0.72 -10.92
CA MET A 70 1.95 0.60 -9.47
C MET A 70 1.96 -0.87 -9.10
N VAL A 71 2.68 -1.21 -8.06
CA VAL A 71 2.65 -2.55 -7.47
C VAL A 71 2.12 -2.47 -6.06
N TYR A 72 1.31 -3.46 -5.70
CA TYR A 72 0.64 -3.54 -4.39
C TYR A 72 0.95 -4.88 -3.74
N SER A 73 1.04 -4.87 -2.42
CA SER A 73 1.16 -6.09 -1.64
C SER A 73 0.05 -6.13 -0.58
N LEU A 74 -0.67 -7.22 -0.53
CA LEU A 74 -1.64 -7.47 0.54
C LEU A 74 -0.87 -8.03 1.73
N GLU A 75 -0.48 -7.16 2.65
CA GLU A 75 0.41 -7.50 3.75
C GLU A 75 -0.31 -8.11 4.94
N LYS A 76 -1.56 -7.73 5.14
CA LYS A 76 -2.38 -8.26 6.22
C LYS A 76 -3.81 -8.39 5.73
N ASN A 77 -4.41 -9.53 6.04
CA ASN A 77 -5.82 -9.78 5.76
C ASN A 77 -6.37 -10.66 6.86
N ARG A 78 -7.00 -10.05 7.87
CA ARG A 78 -7.39 -10.74 9.09
C ARG A 78 -8.27 -11.93 8.84
N HIS A 79 -9.12 -11.88 7.82
CA HIS A 79 -10.12 -12.91 7.55
C HIS A 79 -9.82 -13.73 6.29
N GLY A 80 -8.60 -13.64 5.75
CA GLY A 80 -8.24 -14.38 4.55
C GLY A 80 -6.74 -14.54 4.39
N SER A 81 -6.31 -14.89 3.19
CA SER A 81 -4.89 -15.06 2.89
C SER A 81 -4.23 -13.71 2.63
N SER A 82 -2.91 -13.67 2.79
CA SER A 82 -2.11 -12.48 2.54
C SER A 82 -0.85 -12.86 1.74
N GLY A 83 -0.09 -11.85 1.33
CA GLY A 83 1.14 -12.05 0.59
C GLY A 83 0.98 -11.91 -0.92
N GLN A 84 -0.23 -11.71 -1.42
CA GLN A 84 -0.46 -11.55 -2.85
C GLN A 84 0.08 -10.20 -3.33
N LEU A 85 0.67 -10.23 -4.54
CA LEU A 85 1.09 -9.03 -5.25
C LEU A 85 0.13 -8.79 -6.41
N PHE A 86 -0.17 -7.52 -6.67
CA PHE A 86 -0.93 -7.17 -7.85
C PHE A 86 -0.47 -5.82 -8.40
N PHE A 87 -0.83 -5.54 -9.64
CA PHE A 87 -0.31 -4.40 -10.38
C PHE A 87 -1.46 -3.63 -11.00
N SER A 88 -1.25 -2.33 -11.22
CA SER A 88 -2.22 -1.51 -11.96
C SER A 88 -1.50 -0.60 -12.93
N ARG A 89 -2.23 -0.16 -13.96
CA ARG A 89 -1.80 0.96 -14.78
C ARG A 89 -1.83 2.23 -13.93
N PHE A 90 -0.97 3.17 -14.27
CA PHE A 90 -0.92 4.43 -13.57
C PHE A 90 -0.68 5.56 -14.57
N PHE A 91 -1.76 6.20 -15.01
CA PHE A 91 -1.71 7.33 -15.93
C PHE A 91 -2.45 8.49 -15.27
N PRO A 92 -1.78 9.22 -14.35
CA PRO A 92 -2.47 10.24 -13.55
C PRO A 92 -3.03 11.39 -14.37
N ASN A 93 -2.45 11.68 -15.54
CA ASN A 93 -2.90 12.79 -16.36
C ASN A 93 -4.31 12.59 -16.92
N ASN A 94 -4.74 11.34 -17.11
CA ASN A 94 -6.08 11.05 -17.62
C ASN A 94 -6.93 10.23 -16.67
N GLY A 95 -6.43 10.01 -15.46
CA GLY A 95 -7.17 9.24 -14.45
C GLY A 95 -7.28 7.76 -14.72
N GLN A 96 -6.51 7.23 -15.66
CA GLN A 96 -6.58 5.82 -15.99
C GLN A 96 -5.97 4.97 -14.87
N PHE A 97 -6.76 4.01 -14.40
CA PHE A 97 -6.37 3.13 -13.29
C PHE A 97 -7.10 1.81 -13.46
N GLU A 98 -6.38 0.74 -13.79
CA GLU A 98 -6.97 -0.59 -13.92
C GLU A 98 -5.95 -1.66 -13.56
N GLU A 99 -6.42 -2.79 -13.09
CA GLU A 99 -5.56 -3.92 -12.75
C GLU A 99 -4.97 -4.52 -14.01
N ILE A 100 -3.67 -4.87 -13.95
CA ILE A 100 -2.94 -5.51 -15.04
C ILE A 100 -2.09 -6.63 -14.49
N THR A 101 -1.56 -7.47 -15.38
CA THR A 101 -0.61 -8.50 -15.00
C THR A 101 0.78 -7.91 -14.80
N LYS A 102 1.66 -8.68 -14.13
CA LYS A 102 3.06 -8.27 -14.00
C LYS A 102 3.72 -8.12 -15.38
N ASP A 103 3.41 -9.02 -16.31
CA ASP A 103 4.00 -8.94 -17.65
C ASP A 103 3.59 -7.65 -18.36
N GLU A 104 2.34 -7.24 -18.23
CA GLU A 104 1.89 -5.96 -18.78
C GLU A 104 2.59 -4.78 -18.10
N ALA A 105 2.79 -4.85 -16.79
CA ALA A 105 3.51 -3.81 -16.06
C ALA A 105 4.96 -3.72 -16.52
N ASP A 106 5.61 -4.85 -16.77
CA ASP A 106 6.98 -4.89 -17.29
C ASP A 106 7.06 -4.25 -18.68
N LEU A 107 6.08 -4.49 -19.53
CA LEU A 107 6.01 -3.87 -20.84
C LEU A 107 5.85 -2.35 -20.74
N LEU A 108 5.05 -1.87 -19.78
CA LEU A 108 4.92 -0.45 -19.53
C LEU A 108 6.25 0.18 -19.10
N ARG A 109 7.02 -0.52 -18.29
CA ARG A 109 8.34 -0.04 -17.89
C ARG A 109 9.27 0.08 -19.10
N GLU A 110 9.31 -0.92 -19.97
CA GLU A 110 10.11 -0.85 -21.19
C GLU A 110 9.73 0.34 -22.04
N ARG A 111 8.43 0.61 -22.17
CA ARG A 111 7.93 1.65 -23.10
C ARG A 111 8.13 3.05 -22.55
N TYR A 112 7.97 3.27 -21.24
CA TYR A 112 7.84 4.62 -20.69
C TYR A 112 8.95 5.04 -19.74
N ASP A 113 9.84 4.15 -19.31
CA ASP A 113 10.81 4.51 -18.29
C ASP A 113 11.92 5.45 -18.79
N ASP A 114 12.01 5.66 -20.10
CA ASP A 114 12.93 6.63 -20.69
C ASP A 114 12.36 8.05 -20.73
N GLU A 115 11.11 8.24 -20.30
CA GLU A 115 10.48 9.55 -20.28
C GLU A 115 11.13 10.50 -19.26
#